data_41f3583d00627627c3889ff4a10ed008
#
_entry.id   41f3583d00627627c3889ff4a10ed008
#
_cell.length_a   1.000
_cell.length_b   1.000
_cell.length_c   1.000
_cell.angle_alpha   90.00
_cell.angle_beta   90.00
_cell.angle_gamma   90.00
#
_symmetry.space_group_name_H-M   'P 1'
#
loop_
_entity.id
_entity.type
_entity.pdbx_description
1 polymer ?
#
loop_
_entity_poly.entity_id
_entity_poly.type
_entity_poly.pdbx_seq_one_letter_code
_entity_poly.pdbx_strand_id
1 'polypeptide(L)'
;MDTEEYYKRITSYIKNPHDDPDIATKLEEFKKLSTYISGGYEDAASFINLTKHLEGIEKAYTTRDINRLFYLALPPSVFIPVAKNIKENCYSTKGIDRIIVEKPFGKDLESCRSLLGALKQSWTEDETYRIDHYLGKEMVKNLLVLRFGNVAMNAAWDRNSISNVQITFKEPFGTEGRGGYFDEFGIIRDILQNRECWEKFVGMMYSH
;
A
#
# COMPACT_ATOMS: atom_id res chain seq x y z
N MET A 1 12.70 2.97 -19.77
CA MET A 1 11.44 2.31 -20.22
C MET A 1 10.70 3.31 -21.10
N ASP A 2 10.24 2.91 -22.24
CA ASP A 2 9.37 3.71 -23.11
C ASP A 2 7.88 3.42 -22.82
N THR A 3 6.99 4.11 -23.53
CA THR A 3 5.55 3.98 -23.32
C THR A 3 5.00 2.61 -23.73
N GLU A 4 5.58 1.97 -24.76
CA GLU A 4 5.14 0.63 -25.20
C GLU A 4 5.53 -0.43 -24.18
N GLU A 5 6.75 -0.38 -23.68
CA GLU A 5 7.21 -1.27 -22.63
C GLU A 5 6.40 -1.09 -21.34
N TYR A 6 6.03 0.16 -21.00
CA TYR A 6 5.15 0.46 -19.88
C TYR A 6 3.79 -0.23 -20.05
N TYR A 7 3.12 -0.04 -21.18
CA TYR A 7 1.83 -0.70 -21.43
C TYR A 7 1.93 -2.22 -21.39
N LYS A 8 2.97 -2.80 -21.97
CA LYS A 8 3.21 -4.24 -21.91
C LYS A 8 3.32 -4.72 -20.46
N ARG A 9 4.02 -3.98 -19.60
CA ARG A 9 4.20 -4.37 -18.18
C ARG A 9 2.91 -4.26 -17.37
N ILE A 10 2.18 -3.15 -17.44
CA ILE A 10 0.95 -2.95 -16.65
C ILE A 10 -0.17 -3.90 -17.08
N THR A 11 -0.14 -4.40 -18.32
CA THR A 11 -1.16 -5.31 -18.84
C THR A 11 -0.76 -6.79 -18.78
N SER A 12 0.50 -7.11 -18.46
CA SER A 12 1.04 -8.48 -18.50
C SER A 12 0.31 -9.50 -17.62
N TYR A 13 -0.30 -9.04 -16.53
CA TYR A 13 -1.05 -9.88 -15.59
C TYR A 13 -2.55 -9.88 -15.81
N ILE A 14 -3.04 -9.04 -16.74
CA ILE A 14 -4.47 -8.99 -17.07
C ILE A 14 -4.77 -10.17 -18.00
N LYS A 15 -5.59 -11.08 -17.50
CA LYS A 15 -5.98 -12.28 -18.24
C LYS A 15 -7.33 -12.07 -18.91
N ASN A 16 -7.43 -12.42 -20.16
CA ASN A 16 -8.67 -12.53 -20.90
C ASN A 16 -8.85 -13.99 -21.37
N PRO A 17 -9.22 -14.93 -20.48
CA PRO A 17 -9.18 -16.37 -20.76
C PRO A 17 -10.22 -16.81 -21.79
N HIS A 18 -11.19 -15.97 -22.13
CA HIS A 18 -12.30 -16.29 -23.05
C HIS A 18 -12.35 -15.37 -24.26
N ASP A 19 -11.27 -14.58 -24.50
CA ASP A 19 -11.21 -13.57 -25.56
C ASP A 19 -12.44 -12.64 -25.58
N ASP A 20 -12.89 -12.27 -24.39
CA ASP A 20 -14.05 -11.42 -24.19
C ASP A 20 -13.79 -10.02 -24.80
N PRO A 21 -14.57 -9.58 -25.78
CA PRO A 21 -14.38 -8.29 -26.44
C PRO A 21 -14.60 -7.10 -25.48
N ASP A 22 -15.41 -7.27 -24.42
CA ASP A 22 -15.59 -6.23 -23.39
C ASP A 22 -14.32 -6.01 -22.59
N ILE A 23 -13.60 -7.07 -22.24
CA ILE A 23 -12.29 -6.97 -21.56
C ILE A 23 -11.27 -6.30 -22.47
N ALA A 24 -11.24 -6.63 -23.75
CA ALA A 24 -10.34 -6.01 -24.71
C ALA A 24 -10.61 -4.49 -24.84
N THR A 25 -11.86 -4.11 -24.91
CA THR A 25 -12.29 -2.70 -24.97
C THR A 25 -11.88 -1.93 -23.71
N LYS A 26 -12.18 -2.49 -22.52
CA LYS A 26 -11.79 -1.90 -21.23
C LYS A 26 -10.28 -1.80 -21.07
N LEU A 27 -9.52 -2.74 -21.62
CA LEU A 27 -8.06 -2.70 -21.60
C LEU A 27 -7.51 -1.52 -22.40
N GLU A 28 -8.07 -1.26 -23.59
CA GLU A 28 -7.67 -0.10 -24.39
C GLU A 28 -8.08 1.23 -23.73
N GLU A 29 -9.24 1.29 -23.08
CA GLU A 29 -9.62 2.44 -22.26
C GLU A 29 -8.67 2.66 -21.09
N PHE A 30 -8.29 1.61 -20.39
CA PHE A 30 -7.32 1.65 -19.29
C PHE A 30 -5.96 2.18 -19.75
N LYS A 31 -5.45 1.72 -20.89
CA LYS A 31 -4.21 2.24 -21.48
C LYS A 31 -4.29 3.74 -21.77
N LYS A 32 -5.41 4.22 -22.31
CA LYS A 32 -5.62 5.64 -22.60
C LYS A 32 -5.62 6.52 -21.35
N LEU A 33 -6.08 5.97 -20.22
CA LEU A 33 -6.09 6.66 -18.92
C LEU A 33 -4.74 6.56 -18.18
N SER A 34 -3.84 5.69 -18.64
CA SER A 34 -2.56 5.43 -17.98
C SER A 34 -1.45 6.16 -18.74
N THR A 35 -0.61 6.89 -18.01
CA THR A 35 0.55 7.59 -18.59
C THR A 35 1.82 7.22 -17.83
N TYR A 36 2.97 7.32 -18.50
CA TYR A 36 4.28 7.04 -17.92
C TYR A 36 5.19 8.25 -18.00
N ILE A 37 5.76 8.64 -16.87
CA ILE A 37 6.79 9.67 -16.77
C ILE A 37 7.95 9.09 -15.98
N SER A 38 9.17 9.22 -16.50
CA SER A 38 10.39 8.85 -15.78
C SER A 38 11.01 10.07 -15.10
N GLY A 39 11.63 9.85 -13.93
CA GLY A 39 12.32 10.90 -13.19
C GLY A 39 13.18 10.35 -12.08
N GLY A 40 14.08 11.19 -11.54
CA GLY A 40 14.90 10.86 -10.37
C GLY A 40 14.13 11.09 -9.08
N TYR A 41 14.36 10.24 -8.08
CA TYR A 41 13.69 10.32 -6.78
C TYR A 41 14.05 11.55 -5.95
N GLU A 42 15.24 12.11 -6.19
CA GLU A 42 15.78 13.30 -5.48
C GLU A 42 15.81 14.55 -6.36
N ASP A 43 15.39 14.42 -7.62
CA ASP A 43 15.44 15.50 -8.60
C ASP A 43 14.13 16.30 -8.61
N ALA A 44 14.14 17.47 -8.01
CA ALA A 44 13.00 18.38 -7.97
C ALA A 44 12.47 18.74 -9.37
N ALA A 45 13.33 18.83 -10.39
CA ALA A 45 12.90 19.14 -11.76
C ALA A 45 12.02 18.04 -12.33
N SER A 46 12.30 16.78 -12.00
CA SER A 46 11.44 15.63 -12.38
C SER A 46 10.03 15.75 -11.78
N PHE A 47 9.91 16.17 -10.53
CA PHE A 47 8.61 16.38 -9.87
C PHE A 47 7.86 17.60 -10.42
N ILE A 48 8.56 18.68 -10.74
CA ILE A 48 7.96 19.83 -11.43
C ILE A 48 7.41 19.42 -12.80
N ASN A 49 8.14 18.57 -13.54
CA ASN A 49 7.65 18.03 -14.82
C ASN A 49 6.42 17.14 -14.63
N LEU A 50 6.40 16.29 -13.59
CA LEU A 50 5.22 15.51 -13.22
C LEU A 50 4.02 16.41 -12.95
N THR A 51 4.20 17.49 -12.20
CA THR A 51 3.13 18.46 -11.88
C THR A 51 2.57 19.11 -13.13
N LYS A 52 3.43 19.55 -14.05
CA LYS A 52 2.96 20.12 -15.32
C LYS A 52 2.11 19.12 -16.14
N HIS A 53 2.49 17.84 -16.10
CA HIS A 53 1.73 16.78 -16.74
C HIS A 53 0.38 16.57 -16.07
N LEU A 54 0.34 16.47 -14.73
CA LEU A 54 -0.90 16.35 -13.95
C LEU A 54 -1.84 17.52 -14.21
N GLU A 55 -1.34 18.76 -14.17
CA GLU A 55 -2.13 19.96 -14.48
C GLU A 55 -2.68 19.94 -15.90
N GLY A 56 -1.94 19.36 -16.84
CA GLY A 56 -2.42 19.17 -18.22
C GLY A 56 -3.64 18.27 -18.27
N ILE A 57 -3.63 17.16 -17.53
CA ILE A 57 -4.77 16.24 -17.41
C ILE A 57 -5.93 16.91 -16.67
N GLU A 58 -5.63 17.57 -15.56
CA GLU A 58 -6.60 18.20 -14.66
C GLU A 58 -7.41 19.32 -15.33
N LYS A 59 -6.86 19.98 -16.34
CA LYS A 59 -7.58 21.01 -17.13
C LYS A 59 -8.87 20.50 -17.77
N ALA A 60 -9.00 19.21 -18.02
CA ALA A 60 -10.21 18.60 -18.53
C ALA A 60 -11.36 18.53 -17.49
N TYR A 61 -11.07 18.76 -16.19
CA TYR A 61 -11.99 18.57 -15.07
C TYR A 61 -12.33 19.88 -14.36
N THR A 62 -12.72 20.92 -15.12
CA THR A 62 -12.86 22.31 -14.67
C THR A 62 -13.92 22.57 -13.59
N THR A 63 -14.80 21.61 -13.28
CA THR A 63 -15.95 21.78 -12.39
C THR A 63 -15.84 21.03 -11.05
N ARG A 64 -14.71 20.39 -10.76
CA ARG A 64 -14.52 19.55 -9.56
C ARG A 64 -13.25 19.93 -8.81
N ASP A 65 -13.24 19.65 -7.52
CA ASP A 65 -12.02 19.67 -6.72
C ASP A 65 -11.00 18.69 -7.31
N ILE A 66 -9.77 19.14 -7.44
CA ILE A 66 -8.68 18.34 -8.00
C ILE A 66 -7.96 17.64 -6.84
N ASN A 67 -8.29 16.39 -6.65
CA ASN A 67 -7.65 15.56 -5.62
C ASN A 67 -6.52 14.74 -6.24
N ARG A 68 -5.40 14.65 -5.53
CA ARG A 68 -4.25 13.81 -5.94
C ARG A 68 -3.98 12.73 -4.90
N LEU A 69 -3.74 11.52 -5.37
CA LEU A 69 -3.36 10.38 -4.55
C LEU A 69 -2.01 9.84 -5.03
N PHE A 70 -1.00 9.93 -4.17
CA PHE A 70 0.35 9.47 -4.46
C PHE A 70 0.61 8.14 -3.77
N TYR A 71 0.77 7.08 -4.55
CA TYR A 71 1.05 5.74 -4.06
C TYR A 71 2.54 5.43 -4.19
N LEU A 72 3.24 5.28 -3.06
CA LEU A 72 4.67 5.00 -3.03
C LEU A 72 4.94 3.50 -3.06
N ALA A 73 4.85 2.89 -4.23
CA ALA A 73 5.28 1.52 -4.49
C ALA A 73 6.80 1.47 -4.73
N LEU A 74 7.57 1.90 -3.75
CA LEU A 74 9.01 2.17 -3.82
C LEU A 74 9.77 1.46 -2.68
N PRO A 75 11.10 1.28 -2.78
CA PRO A 75 11.91 0.87 -1.65
C PRO A 75 11.85 1.89 -0.50
N PRO A 76 11.84 1.46 0.77
CA PRO A 76 11.74 2.36 1.93
C PRO A 76 12.83 3.43 1.99
N SER A 77 14.01 3.14 1.46
CA SER A 77 15.15 4.07 1.43
C SER A 77 14.89 5.38 0.68
N VAL A 78 13.91 5.39 -0.23
CA VAL A 78 13.57 6.57 -1.04
C VAL A 78 12.23 7.21 -0.65
N PHE A 79 11.53 6.69 0.36
CA PHE A 79 10.24 7.25 0.78
C PHE A 79 10.32 8.72 1.17
N ILE A 80 11.31 9.08 1.99
CA ILE A 80 11.43 10.44 2.53
C ILE A 80 11.74 11.46 1.43
N PRO A 81 12.80 11.27 0.60
CA PRO A 81 13.08 12.23 -0.47
C PRO A 81 11.92 12.35 -1.46
N VAL A 82 11.26 11.26 -1.82
CA VAL A 82 10.09 11.28 -2.71
C VAL A 82 8.91 11.99 -2.06
N ALA A 83 8.55 11.65 -0.83
CA ALA A 83 7.45 12.28 -0.11
C ALA A 83 7.66 13.80 0.06
N LYS A 84 8.89 14.22 0.35
CA LYS A 84 9.27 15.63 0.42
C LYS A 84 9.10 16.33 -0.93
N ASN A 85 9.66 15.76 -2.00
CA ASN A 85 9.56 16.33 -3.33
C ASN A 85 8.11 16.41 -3.83
N ILE A 86 7.28 15.39 -3.54
CA ILE A 86 5.85 15.44 -3.84
C ILE A 86 5.18 16.62 -3.11
N LYS A 87 5.44 16.78 -1.81
CA LYS A 87 4.84 17.87 -1.01
C LYS A 87 5.26 19.24 -1.53
N GLU A 88 6.53 19.41 -1.88
CA GLU A 88 7.08 20.70 -2.31
C GLU A 88 6.72 21.05 -3.75
N ASN A 89 6.63 20.07 -4.64
CA ASN A 89 6.53 20.29 -6.08
C ASN A 89 5.25 19.77 -6.73
N CYS A 90 4.53 18.82 -6.10
CA CYS A 90 3.34 18.20 -6.69
C CYS A 90 2.07 18.41 -5.87
N TYR A 91 2.13 19.13 -4.76
CA TYR A 91 0.98 19.35 -3.91
C TYR A 91 -0.02 20.29 -4.60
N SER A 92 -1.30 19.87 -4.68
CA SER A 92 -2.37 20.68 -5.25
C SER A 92 -2.91 21.67 -4.22
N THR A 93 -3.15 22.89 -4.64
CA THR A 93 -3.86 23.90 -3.82
C THR A 93 -5.37 23.89 -4.03
N LYS A 94 -5.87 23.04 -4.96
CA LYS A 94 -7.27 23.03 -5.40
C LYS A 94 -8.07 21.83 -4.93
N GLY A 95 -7.51 21.00 -4.07
CA GLY A 95 -8.16 19.77 -3.63
C GLY A 95 -7.45 19.15 -2.45
N ILE A 96 -7.73 17.87 -2.23
CA ILE A 96 -7.14 17.07 -1.16
C ILE A 96 -6.03 16.20 -1.75
N ASP A 97 -4.84 16.31 -1.18
CA ASP A 97 -3.71 15.47 -1.55
C ASP A 97 -3.47 14.43 -0.46
N ARG A 98 -3.21 13.20 -0.88
CA ARG A 98 -2.95 12.06 0.00
C ARG A 98 -1.74 11.27 -0.47
N ILE A 99 -1.02 10.72 0.50
CA ILE A 99 0.12 9.85 0.26
C ILE A 99 -0.15 8.47 0.85
N ILE A 100 0.11 7.44 0.05
CA ILE A 100 0.04 6.05 0.48
C ILE A 100 1.46 5.50 0.53
N VAL A 101 1.85 4.96 1.66
CA VAL A 101 3.15 4.30 1.86
C VAL A 101 2.96 2.81 2.11
N GLU A 102 3.82 2.03 1.47
CA GLU A 102 3.88 0.58 1.61
C GLU A 102 4.76 0.15 2.79
N LYS A 103 4.49 -1.03 3.33
CA LYS A 103 5.42 -1.68 4.26
C LYS A 103 6.75 -2.04 3.55
N PRO A 104 7.87 -2.14 4.29
CA PRO A 104 8.03 -2.00 5.74
C PRO A 104 8.16 -0.53 6.18
N PHE A 105 7.65 -0.24 7.37
CA PHE A 105 7.79 1.09 8.02
C PHE A 105 8.98 1.12 8.98
N GLY A 106 10.12 0.58 8.57
CA GLY A 106 11.31 0.38 9.36
C GLY A 106 11.54 -1.07 9.75
N LYS A 107 12.73 -1.36 10.30
CA LYS A 107 13.14 -2.70 10.77
C LYS A 107 12.78 -2.95 12.24
N ASP A 108 12.67 -1.87 13.00
CA ASP A 108 12.44 -1.83 14.45
C ASP A 108 11.69 -0.55 14.82
N LEU A 109 11.41 -0.39 16.10
CA LEU A 109 10.67 0.75 16.64
C LEU A 109 11.40 2.08 16.39
N GLU A 110 12.73 2.08 16.48
CA GLU A 110 13.53 3.30 16.31
C GLU A 110 13.53 3.77 14.86
N SER A 111 13.80 2.90 13.93
CA SER A 111 13.74 3.21 12.48
C SER A 111 12.32 3.56 12.02
N CYS A 112 11.29 2.93 12.59
CA CYS A 112 9.90 3.29 12.35
C CYS A 112 9.59 4.70 12.85
N ARG A 113 10.00 5.05 14.08
CA ARG A 113 9.81 6.41 14.63
C ARG A 113 10.57 7.46 13.84
N SER A 114 11.78 7.16 13.39
CA SER A 114 12.58 8.04 12.54
C SER A 114 11.86 8.31 11.21
N LEU A 115 11.40 7.26 10.53
CA LEU A 115 10.64 7.36 9.28
C LEU A 115 9.35 8.20 9.46
N LEU A 116 8.56 7.89 10.49
CA LEU A 116 7.33 8.62 10.79
C LEU A 116 7.61 10.07 11.18
N GLY A 117 8.67 10.33 11.96
CA GLY A 117 9.09 11.68 12.32
C GLY A 117 9.46 12.51 11.10
N ALA A 118 10.18 11.93 10.14
CA ALA A 118 10.53 12.58 8.89
C ALA A 118 9.30 12.86 7.99
N LEU A 119 8.37 11.90 7.87
CA LEU A 119 7.13 12.09 7.12
C LEU A 119 6.25 13.19 7.72
N LYS A 120 6.11 13.23 9.05
CA LYS A 120 5.31 14.23 9.77
C LYS A 120 5.80 15.67 9.62
N GLN A 121 7.04 15.88 9.18
CA GLN A 121 7.53 17.23 8.86
C GLN A 121 6.85 17.84 7.64
N SER A 122 6.37 17.01 6.72
CA SER A 122 5.79 17.44 5.45
C SER A 122 4.33 17.06 5.29
N TRP A 123 3.90 15.91 5.86
CA TRP A 123 2.57 15.35 5.68
C TRP A 123 1.84 15.21 7.02
N THR A 124 0.58 15.57 7.04
CA THR A 124 -0.30 15.38 8.21
C THR A 124 -0.77 13.91 8.30
N GLU A 125 -1.32 13.53 9.44
CA GLU A 125 -1.87 12.17 9.61
C GLU A 125 -3.10 11.94 8.73
N ASP A 126 -3.92 12.97 8.52
CA ASP A 126 -5.12 12.90 7.66
C ASP A 126 -4.78 12.73 6.16
N GLU A 127 -3.57 13.13 5.77
CA GLU A 127 -3.06 12.99 4.42
C GLU A 127 -2.32 11.66 4.20
N THR A 128 -1.96 10.94 5.28
CA THR A 128 -1.04 9.80 5.23
C THR A 128 -1.77 8.47 5.44
N TYR A 129 -1.70 7.60 4.46
CA TYR A 129 -2.23 6.24 4.51
C TYR A 129 -1.09 5.23 4.51
N ARG A 130 -1.18 4.25 5.41
CA ARG A 130 -0.23 3.12 5.53
C ARG A 130 -0.93 1.85 5.16
N ILE A 131 -0.35 1.08 4.26
CA ILE A 131 -0.96 -0.16 3.81
C ILE A 131 -0.44 -1.35 4.60
N ASP A 132 -1.37 -2.06 5.22
CA ASP A 132 -1.20 -3.44 5.64
C ASP A 132 -2.23 -4.32 4.91
N HIS A 133 -1.79 -4.95 3.82
CA HIS A 133 -2.68 -5.76 2.99
C HIS A 133 -3.14 -7.07 3.64
N TYR A 134 -2.48 -7.52 4.70
CA TYR A 134 -2.92 -8.72 5.42
C TYR A 134 -4.20 -8.48 6.20
N LEU A 135 -4.37 -7.28 6.75
CA LEU A 135 -5.63 -6.86 7.39
C LEU A 135 -6.77 -6.68 6.39
N GLY A 136 -6.41 -6.40 5.14
CA GLY A 136 -7.35 -6.32 4.03
C GLY A 136 -7.84 -7.68 3.55
N LYS A 137 -7.17 -8.80 3.91
CA LYS A 137 -7.60 -10.14 3.49
C LYS A 137 -8.97 -10.49 4.10
N GLU A 138 -9.86 -10.98 3.26
CA GLU A 138 -11.24 -11.30 3.63
C GLU A 138 -11.31 -12.29 4.79
N MET A 139 -10.46 -13.31 4.78
CA MET A 139 -10.33 -14.29 5.86
C MET A 139 -9.98 -13.62 7.21
N VAL A 140 -9.12 -12.62 7.22
CA VAL A 140 -8.74 -11.90 8.45
C VAL A 140 -9.90 -11.04 8.95
N LYS A 141 -10.60 -10.33 8.05
CA LYS A 141 -11.80 -9.55 8.40
C LYS A 141 -12.92 -10.43 8.94
N ASN A 142 -13.10 -11.63 8.39
CA ASN A 142 -14.10 -12.58 8.84
C ASN A 142 -13.88 -13.04 10.28
N LEU A 143 -12.64 -13.06 10.77
CA LEU A 143 -12.37 -13.37 12.18
C LEU A 143 -13.00 -12.36 13.14
N LEU A 144 -13.04 -11.07 12.77
CA LEU A 144 -13.74 -10.05 13.55
C LEU A 144 -15.24 -10.29 13.58
N VAL A 145 -15.82 -10.69 12.46
CA VAL A 145 -17.25 -11.03 12.37
C VAL A 145 -17.56 -12.28 13.20
N LEU A 146 -16.72 -13.31 13.12
CA LEU A 146 -16.86 -14.51 13.94
C LEU A 146 -16.78 -14.19 15.44
N ARG A 147 -15.83 -13.32 15.83
CA ARG A 147 -15.61 -12.96 17.25
C ARG A 147 -16.73 -12.08 17.81
N PHE A 148 -17.14 -11.06 17.09
CA PHE A 148 -18.01 -9.99 17.60
C PHE A 148 -19.44 -10.03 17.07
N GLY A 149 -19.64 -10.58 15.88
CA GLY A 149 -20.95 -10.70 15.23
C GLY A 149 -21.67 -12.02 15.51
N ASN A 150 -21.01 -12.99 16.18
CA ASN A 150 -21.57 -14.31 16.43
C ASN A 150 -21.62 -14.63 17.93
N VAL A 151 -22.80 -14.51 18.52
CA VAL A 151 -23.03 -14.70 19.95
C VAL A 151 -22.65 -16.12 20.42
N ALA A 152 -22.91 -17.15 19.61
CA ALA A 152 -22.58 -18.52 19.96
C ALA A 152 -21.07 -18.78 20.03
N MET A 153 -20.30 -18.18 19.11
CA MET A 153 -18.84 -18.28 19.09
C MET A 153 -18.21 -17.44 20.20
N ASN A 154 -18.78 -16.29 20.51
CA ASN A 154 -18.23 -15.35 21.48
C ASN A 154 -18.11 -15.96 22.88
N ALA A 155 -19.06 -16.81 23.29
CA ALA A 155 -19.06 -17.46 24.62
C ALA A 155 -17.88 -18.42 24.83
N ALA A 156 -17.34 -19.01 23.77
CA ALA A 156 -16.19 -19.92 23.81
C ALA A 156 -14.86 -19.27 23.44
N TRP A 157 -14.88 -17.98 23.09
CA TRP A 157 -13.69 -17.28 22.61
C TRP A 157 -12.99 -16.49 23.72
N ASP A 158 -12.57 -17.23 24.76
CA ASP A 158 -11.90 -16.69 25.93
C ASP A 158 -10.78 -17.62 26.40
N ARG A 159 -9.94 -17.13 27.34
CA ARG A 159 -8.82 -17.87 27.90
C ARG A 159 -9.20 -19.12 28.72
N ASN A 160 -10.45 -19.24 29.15
CA ASN A 160 -10.90 -20.41 29.94
C ASN A 160 -11.34 -21.54 29.01
N SER A 161 -11.79 -21.19 27.82
CA SER A 161 -12.31 -22.11 26.81
C SER A 161 -11.25 -22.54 25.79
N ILE A 162 -10.25 -21.68 25.49
CA ILE A 162 -9.22 -21.93 24.52
C ILE A 162 -7.93 -22.40 25.21
N SER A 163 -7.50 -23.62 24.95
CA SER A 163 -6.27 -24.19 25.55
C SER A 163 -5.00 -23.78 24.77
N ASN A 164 -5.08 -23.67 23.47
CA ASN A 164 -3.96 -23.20 22.62
C ASN A 164 -4.46 -22.63 21.29
N VAL A 165 -3.63 -21.81 20.66
CA VAL A 165 -3.86 -21.28 19.33
C VAL A 165 -2.63 -21.56 18.47
N GLN A 166 -2.84 -22.17 17.31
CA GLN A 166 -1.78 -22.43 16.34
C GLN A 166 -2.07 -21.66 15.06
N ILE A 167 -1.13 -20.79 14.68
CA ILE A 167 -1.25 -19.98 13.47
C ILE A 167 -0.15 -20.40 12.50
N THR A 168 -0.54 -20.92 11.34
CA THR A 168 0.40 -21.34 10.31
C THR A 168 0.25 -20.46 9.06
N PHE A 169 1.37 -19.87 8.64
CA PHE A 169 1.48 -19.20 7.35
C PHE A 169 2.32 -20.04 6.42
N LYS A 170 1.75 -20.36 5.28
CA LYS A 170 2.43 -21.16 4.25
C LYS A 170 2.17 -20.54 2.89
N GLU A 171 3.26 -20.25 2.17
CA GLU A 171 3.20 -19.79 0.78
C GLU A 171 3.65 -20.94 -0.13
N PRO A 172 3.01 -21.12 -1.30
CA PRO A 172 3.36 -22.21 -2.24
C PRO A 172 4.59 -21.89 -3.10
N PHE A 173 5.22 -20.73 -2.91
CA PHE A 173 6.37 -20.22 -3.66
C PHE A 173 7.49 -19.79 -2.71
N GLY A 174 8.71 -19.64 -3.24
CA GLY A 174 9.89 -19.19 -2.49
C GLY A 174 10.01 -17.66 -2.43
N THR A 175 11.24 -17.17 -2.30
CA THR A 175 11.52 -15.72 -2.21
C THR A 175 11.38 -14.97 -3.53
N GLU A 176 11.38 -15.67 -4.66
CA GLU A 176 11.18 -15.13 -6.01
C GLU A 176 12.01 -13.87 -6.32
N GLY A 177 13.32 -13.95 -6.07
CA GLY A 177 14.26 -12.84 -6.28
C GLY A 177 14.35 -11.82 -5.15
N ARG A 178 13.55 -11.95 -4.07
CA ARG A 178 13.60 -11.09 -2.88
C ARG A 178 14.50 -11.62 -1.77
N GLY A 179 15.46 -12.51 -2.09
CA GLY A 179 16.35 -13.12 -1.10
C GLY A 179 17.12 -12.07 -0.28
N GLY A 180 17.66 -11.03 -0.91
CA GLY A 180 18.37 -9.95 -0.22
C GLY A 180 17.49 -9.17 0.78
N TYR A 181 16.22 -8.95 0.43
CA TYR A 181 15.26 -8.35 1.36
C TYR A 181 15.03 -9.24 2.59
N PHE A 182 14.80 -10.54 2.38
CA PHE A 182 14.59 -11.48 3.50
C PHE A 182 15.84 -11.73 4.34
N ASP A 183 17.02 -11.64 3.75
CA ASP A 183 18.29 -11.74 4.47
C ASP A 183 18.45 -10.58 5.46
N GLU A 184 18.05 -9.38 5.06
CA GLU A 184 18.14 -8.18 5.89
C GLU A 184 17.00 -8.04 6.90
N PHE A 185 15.75 -8.28 6.50
CA PHE A 185 14.56 -8.07 7.34
C PHE A 185 14.12 -9.33 8.11
N GLY A 186 14.27 -10.49 7.50
CA GLY A 186 13.79 -11.77 8.01
C GLY A 186 12.27 -11.93 7.94
N ILE A 187 11.84 -13.20 7.87
CA ILE A 187 10.42 -13.57 7.74
C ILE A 187 9.59 -13.18 8.98
N ILE A 188 10.21 -13.14 10.15
CA ILE A 188 9.53 -12.80 11.41
C ILE A 188 9.11 -11.33 11.37
N ARG A 189 10.02 -10.42 11.00
CA ARG A 189 9.69 -9.00 10.89
C ARG A 189 8.72 -8.71 9.76
N ASP A 190 8.92 -9.32 8.60
CA ASP A 190 8.04 -9.09 7.46
C ASP A 190 6.63 -9.63 7.68
N ILE A 191 6.51 -10.79 8.32
CA ILE A 191 5.22 -11.49 8.46
C ILE A 191 4.63 -11.40 9.86
N LEU A 192 5.37 -11.62 10.92
CA LEU A 192 4.83 -11.70 12.28
C LEU A 192 4.76 -10.33 12.97
N GLN A 193 5.82 -9.54 12.92
CA GLN A 193 5.91 -8.26 13.65
C GLN A 193 5.27 -7.08 12.92
N ASN A 194 5.18 -7.09 11.62
CA ASN A 194 4.42 -6.08 10.87
C ASN A 194 2.88 -6.18 11.09
N ARG A 195 2.49 -7.03 12.03
CA ARG A 195 1.10 -7.35 12.33
C ARG A 195 0.76 -7.03 13.77
N GLU A 196 0.86 -5.78 14.15
CA GLU A 196 0.22 -5.31 15.39
C GLU A 196 -1.21 -5.82 15.56
N CYS A 197 -1.86 -6.20 14.46
CA CYS A 197 -3.19 -6.77 14.50
C CYS A 197 -3.25 -8.22 14.95
N TRP A 198 -2.21 -9.02 14.75
CA TRP A 198 -2.18 -10.36 15.33
C TRP A 198 -1.97 -10.29 16.84
N GLU A 199 -1.15 -9.37 17.33
CA GLU A 199 -1.02 -9.13 18.76
C GLU A 199 -2.33 -8.60 19.35
N LYS A 200 -3.00 -7.67 18.68
CA LYS A 200 -4.34 -7.21 19.07
C LYS A 200 -5.38 -8.31 18.94
N PHE A 201 -5.31 -9.13 17.89
CA PHE A 201 -6.24 -10.25 17.71
C PHE A 201 -6.02 -11.34 18.75
N VAL A 202 -4.78 -11.75 19.02
CA VAL A 202 -4.43 -12.67 20.11
C VAL A 202 -4.73 -12.03 21.46
N GLY A 203 -4.41 -10.74 21.65
CA GLY A 203 -4.76 -9.97 22.83
C GLY A 203 -6.28 -9.89 23.07
N MET A 204 -7.09 -9.70 22.03
CA MET A 204 -8.55 -9.78 22.13
C MET A 204 -9.07 -11.19 22.48
N MET A 205 -8.31 -12.24 22.19
CA MET A 205 -8.63 -13.60 22.65
C MET A 205 -8.32 -13.80 24.15
N TYR A 206 -7.40 -13.02 24.69
CA TYR A 206 -6.93 -13.13 26.09
C TYR A 206 -7.46 -12.01 27.02
N SER A 207 -8.09 -10.97 26.52
CA SER A 207 -8.70 -9.94 27.34
C SER A 207 -10.10 -10.34 27.79
N HIS A 208 -10.19 -10.69 29.08
CA HIS A 208 -11.33 -11.08 29.93
C HIS A 208 -11.67 -12.54 29.97
#